data_7ef07be1ef00636b0ad53b29d5ea9ce2
#
_entry.id   7ef07be1ef00636b0ad53b29d5ea9ce2
#
_cell.length_a   1.000
_cell.length_b   1.000
_cell.length_c   1.000
_cell.angle_alpha   90.00
_cell.angle_beta   90.00
_cell.angle_gamma   90.00
#
_symmetry.space_group_name_H-M   'P 1'
#
loop_
_entity.id
_entity.type
_entity.pdbx_description
1 polymer ?
#
loop_
_entity_poly.entity_id
_entity_poly.type
_entity_poly.pdbx_seq_one_letter_code
_entity_poly.pdbx_strand_id
1 'polypeptide(L)'
;MTLVAAASSSAAIDVSVLVPAKDEAENLPLFMEQAAAAFANSTVSYEVVVIDDGSSDDTPRVLEALQKKYSFLRVARHRRQRGIADALRTGYLAARGRVLVFYPADLQYKPEDISRLVAPILAGESDMVTGYKQGVYEKAFVSKIYNGLSRSLFEIPVRDLNSVKAYRREIMEQLPVRPDWHRYMIVIAAEHGFTVTEIPVPLYPRNAGVSKFGIGRIPIGVL
;
A
#
# COMPACT_ATOMS: atom_id res chain seq x y z
N MET A 1 -32.47 -11.36 34.94
CA MET A 1 -31.21 -10.66 35.10
C MET A 1 -30.46 -10.73 33.76
N THR A 2 -30.68 -9.73 32.91
CA THR A 2 -30.19 -9.72 31.53
C THR A 2 -28.84 -9.02 31.49
N LEU A 3 -27.78 -9.74 31.26
CA LEU A 3 -26.44 -9.17 31.03
C LEU A 3 -26.41 -8.49 29.65
N VAL A 4 -26.48 -7.14 29.66
CA VAL A 4 -26.14 -6.34 28.50
C VAL A 4 -24.62 -6.30 28.42
N ALA A 5 -24.05 -7.06 27.52
CA ALA A 5 -22.65 -6.93 27.15
C ALA A 5 -22.45 -5.56 26.49
N ALA A 6 -21.75 -4.66 27.19
CA ALA A 6 -21.27 -3.43 26.61
C ALA A 6 -20.27 -3.77 25.49
N ALA A 7 -20.73 -3.70 24.25
CA ALA A 7 -19.83 -3.68 23.09
C ALA A 7 -19.01 -2.39 23.20
N SER A 8 -17.73 -2.51 23.51
CA SER A 8 -16.78 -1.42 23.35
C SER A 8 -16.77 -1.03 21.87
N SER A 9 -17.42 0.08 21.54
CA SER A 9 -17.36 0.72 20.23
C SER A 9 -15.90 1.12 19.97
N SER A 10 -15.11 0.23 19.39
CA SER A 10 -13.87 0.66 18.75
C SER A 10 -14.32 1.55 17.58
N ALA A 11 -13.97 2.82 17.63
CA ALA A 11 -14.28 3.75 16.56
C ALA A 11 -13.88 3.12 15.21
N ALA A 12 -14.80 3.17 14.24
CA ALA A 12 -14.55 2.62 12.92
C ALA A 12 -13.32 3.32 12.31
N ILE A 13 -12.36 2.56 11.81
CA ILE A 13 -11.21 3.11 11.08
C ILE A 13 -11.62 3.38 9.64
N ASP A 14 -11.34 4.58 9.15
CA ASP A 14 -11.61 4.92 7.76
C ASP A 14 -10.57 4.33 6.81
N VAL A 15 -9.28 4.50 7.14
CA VAL A 15 -8.16 4.18 6.25
C VAL A 15 -7.14 3.30 6.95
N SER A 16 -6.75 2.19 6.30
CA SER A 16 -5.61 1.36 6.70
C SER A 16 -4.50 1.47 5.65
N VAL A 17 -3.34 2.00 6.07
CA VAL A 17 -2.14 2.07 5.23
C VAL A 17 -1.36 0.77 5.38
N LEU A 18 -1.31 -0.03 4.32
CA LEU A 18 -0.61 -1.31 4.27
C LEU A 18 0.82 -1.09 3.80
N VAL A 19 1.78 -1.40 4.67
CA VAL A 19 3.20 -1.15 4.45
C VAL A 19 3.97 -2.47 4.50
N PRO A 20 4.14 -3.17 3.35
CA PRO A 20 5.04 -4.31 3.28
C PRO A 20 6.48 -3.86 3.53
N ALA A 21 7.15 -4.51 4.48
CA ALA A 21 8.51 -4.19 4.89
C ALA A 21 9.38 -5.45 4.90
N LYS A 22 10.59 -5.34 4.36
CA LYS A 22 11.62 -6.38 4.41
C LYS A 22 12.99 -5.71 4.54
N ASP A 23 13.63 -5.86 5.69
CA ASP A 23 14.90 -5.20 6.02
C ASP A 23 14.80 -3.67 5.79
N GLU A 24 13.90 -3.02 6.54
CA GLU A 24 13.57 -1.59 6.43
C GLU A 24 13.80 -0.85 7.78
N ALA A 25 14.72 -1.36 8.62
CA ALA A 25 15.01 -0.79 9.95
C ALA A 25 15.36 0.71 9.90
N GLU A 26 16.07 1.14 8.85
CA GLU A 26 16.50 2.54 8.69
C GLU A 26 15.37 3.46 8.20
N ASN A 27 14.40 2.94 7.44
CA ASN A 27 13.35 3.74 6.83
C ASN A 27 12.11 3.89 7.71
N LEU A 28 11.75 2.86 8.47
CA LEU A 28 10.52 2.81 9.24
C LEU A 28 10.38 3.93 10.29
N PRO A 29 11.43 4.32 11.03
CA PRO A 29 11.30 5.43 11.99
C PRO A 29 10.88 6.73 11.33
N LEU A 30 11.52 7.11 10.22
CA LEU A 30 11.19 8.32 9.48
C LEU A 30 9.83 8.22 8.79
N PHE A 31 9.49 7.04 8.24
CA PHE A 31 8.17 6.80 7.66
C PHE A 31 7.06 7.05 8.70
N MET A 32 7.19 6.48 9.91
CA MET A 32 6.20 6.63 10.97
C MET A 32 6.11 8.06 11.50
N GLU A 33 7.22 8.78 11.57
CA GLU A 33 7.24 10.19 11.94
C GLU A 33 6.48 11.04 10.91
N GLN A 34 6.75 10.86 9.61
CA GLN A 34 6.07 11.57 8.54
C GLN A 34 4.57 11.18 8.47
N ALA A 35 4.23 9.91 8.68
CA ALA A 35 2.84 9.47 8.75
C ALA A 35 2.10 10.13 9.94
N ALA A 36 2.72 10.19 11.11
CA ALA A 36 2.15 10.85 12.27
C ALA A 36 1.89 12.34 12.01
N ALA A 37 2.83 13.03 11.37
CA ALA A 37 2.67 14.44 10.99
C ALA A 37 1.54 14.64 9.96
N ALA A 38 1.46 13.76 8.94
CA ALA A 38 0.42 13.81 7.91
C ALA A 38 -0.99 13.57 8.47
N PHE A 39 -1.11 12.74 9.52
CA PHE A 39 -2.40 12.38 10.12
C PHE A 39 -2.83 13.29 11.28
N ALA A 40 -1.91 14.11 11.83
CA ALA A 40 -2.14 14.88 13.06
C ALA A 40 -3.36 15.80 12.99
N ASN A 41 -3.66 16.39 11.84
CA ASN A 41 -4.78 17.32 11.63
C ASN A 41 -5.89 16.73 10.75
N SER A 42 -5.90 15.42 10.55
CA SER A 42 -6.90 14.75 9.72
C SER A 42 -8.18 14.51 10.52
N THR A 43 -9.33 14.78 9.89
CA THR A 43 -10.65 14.36 10.39
C THR A 43 -10.95 12.89 10.07
N VAL A 44 -10.14 12.28 9.21
CA VAL A 44 -10.23 10.87 8.81
C VAL A 44 -9.42 10.03 9.78
N SER A 45 -9.97 8.93 10.25
CA SER A 45 -9.29 8.01 11.16
C SER A 45 -8.36 7.06 10.39
N TYR A 46 -7.09 7.02 10.78
CA TYR A 46 -6.04 6.21 10.13
C TYR A 46 -5.45 5.16 11.06
N GLU A 47 -5.07 4.04 10.47
CA GLU A 47 -4.08 3.11 11.04
C GLU A 47 -3.00 2.81 10.01
N VAL A 48 -1.80 2.50 10.49
CA VAL A 48 -0.70 1.95 9.68
C VAL A 48 -0.53 0.50 10.06
N VAL A 49 -0.58 -0.39 9.07
CA VAL A 49 -0.33 -1.81 9.23
C VAL A 49 0.98 -2.14 8.53
N VAL A 50 2.05 -2.30 9.30
CA VAL A 50 3.34 -2.75 8.77
C VAL A 50 3.37 -4.26 8.76
N ILE A 51 3.71 -4.84 7.60
CA ILE A 51 3.86 -6.28 7.44
C ILE A 51 5.35 -6.59 7.29
N ASP A 52 5.98 -7.06 8.36
CA ASP A 52 7.36 -7.54 8.33
C ASP A 52 7.42 -8.89 7.61
N ASP A 53 7.89 -8.87 6.38
CA ASP A 53 7.99 -10.07 5.53
C ASP A 53 9.26 -10.87 5.82
N GLY A 54 9.44 -11.23 7.10
CA GLY A 54 10.54 -12.06 7.57
C GLY A 54 11.89 -11.36 7.48
N SER A 55 12.00 -10.14 7.99
CA SER A 55 13.27 -9.39 8.03
C SER A 55 14.34 -10.11 8.81
N SER A 56 15.59 -9.88 8.40
CA SER A 56 16.82 -10.44 8.99
C SER A 56 17.69 -9.39 9.67
N ASP A 57 17.39 -8.13 9.48
CA ASP A 57 18.02 -6.97 10.14
C ASP A 57 17.28 -6.58 11.44
N ASP A 58 17.53 -5.38 11.93
CA ASP A 58 16.90 -4.83 13.15
C ASP A 58 15.42 -4.42 12.98
N THR A 59 14.81 -4.62 11.82
CA THR A 59 13.40 -4.24 11.55
C THR A 59 12.42 -4.70 12.64
N PRO A 60 12.48 -5.96 13.13
CA PRO A 60 11.57 -6.41 14.19
C PRO A 60 11.69 -5.59 15.48
N ARG A 61 12.92 -5.31 15.91
CA ARG A 61 13.20 -4.53 17.12
C ARG A 61 12.76 -3.08 16.98
N VAL A 62 12.97 -2.49 15.80
CA VAL A 62 12.52 -1.14 15.48
C VAL A 62 10.99 -1.07 15.54
N LEU A 63 10.28 -2.03 14.96
CA LEU A 63 8.81 -2.09 14.97
C LEU A 63 8.25 -2.21 16.39
N GLU A 64 8.86 -3.00 17.27
CA GLU A 64 8.46 -3.09 18.68
C GLU A 64 8.58 -1.75 19.42
N ALA A 65 9.63 -0.98 19.14
CA ALA A 65 9.81 0.35 19.70
C ALA A 65 8.79 1.35 19.15
N LEU A 66 8.52 1.31 17.83
CA LEU A 66 7.57 2.18 17.17
C LEU A 66 6.12 1.90 17.62
N GLN A 67 5.73 0.65 17.89
CA GLN A 67 4.41 0.32 18.42
C GLN A 67 4.15 0.91 19.81
N LYS A 68 5.20 1.07 20.63
CA LYS A 68 5.08 1.75 21.94
C LYS A 68 4.88 3.26 21.79
N LYS A 69 5.41 3.84 20.69
CA LYS A 69 5.34 5.28 20.41
C LYS A 69 4.05 5.68 19.66
N TYR A 70 3.59 4.85 18.74
CA TYR A 70 2.47 5.18 17.84
C TYR A 70 1.30 4.21 18.04
N SER A 71 0.24 4.66 18.69
CA SER A 71 -0.96 3.85 18.98
C SER A 71 -1.73 3.40 17.74
N PHE A 72 -1.57 4.12 16.62
CA PHE A 72 -2.16 3.79 15.32
C PHE A 72 -1.32 2.79 14.50
N LEU A 73 -0.15 2.36 15.00
CA LEU A 73 0.68 1.34 14.36
C LEU A 73 0.27 -0.06 14.78
N ARG A 74 0.01 -0.89 13.79
CA ARG A 74 -0.17 -2.34 13.94
C ARG A 74 0.92 -3.07 13.16
N VAL A 75 1.37 -4.21 13.67
CA VAL A 75 2.41 -5.02 13.04
C VAL A 75 1.91 -6.44 12.86
N ALA A 76 2.04 -6.95 11.63
CA ALA A 76 1.94 -8.36 11.30
C ALA A 76 3.32 -8.87 10.87
N ARG A 77 3.65 -10.14 11.15
CA ARG A 77 4.99 -10.67 10.87
C ARG A 77 4.92 -12.07 10.26
N HIS A 78 5.68 -12.26 9.20
CA HIS A 78 5.95 -13.58 8.63
C HIS A 78 7.22 -14.19 9.26
N ARG A 79 7.21 -15.50 9.49
CA ARG A 79 8.41 -16.21 9.98
C ARG A 79 9.54 -16.28 8.96
N ARG A 80 9.21 -16.14 7.67
CA ARG A 80 10.13 -16.11 6.52
C ARG A 80 9.55 -15.25 5.42
N GLN A 81 10.38 -14.79 4.50
CA GLN A 81 9.94 -14.03 3.35
C GLN A 81 8.93 -14.82 2.51
N ARG A 82 7.79 -14.19 2.20
CA ARG A 82 6.72 -14.72 1.37
C ARG A 82 6.44 -13.88 0.12
N GLY A 83 6.95 -12.66 0.09
CA GLY A 83 6.79 -11.70 -0.99
C GLY A 83 5.62 -10.75 -0.82
N ILE A 84 5.61 -9.72 -1.67
CA ILE A 84 4.70 -8.57 -1.55
C ILE A 84 3.21 -8.94 -1.64
N ALA A 85 2.84 -9.91 -2.48
CA ALA A 85 1.45 -10.33 -2.64
C ALA A 85 0.91 -10.93 -1.33
N ASP A 86 1.66 -11.84 -0.69
CA ASP A 86 1.29 -12.43 0.59
C ASP A 86 1.34 -11.40 1.73
N ALA A 87 2.30 -10.48 1.71
CA ALA A 87 2.39 -9.40 2.68
C ALA A 87 1.14 -8.49 2.61
N LEU A 88 0.74 -8.07 1.41
CA LEU A 88 -0.48 -7.26 1.22
C LEU A 88 -1.74 -8.02 1.65
N ARG A 89 -1.84 -9.32 1.38
CA ARG A 89 -2.95 -10.15 1.85
C ARG A 89 -2.98 -10.23 3.37
N THR A 90 -1.83 -10.44 4.01
CA THR A 90 -1.73 -10.43 5.48
C THR A 90 -2.13 -9.07 6.04
N GLY A 91 -1.69 -7.98 5.40
CA GLY A 91 -2.09 -6.63 5.74
C GLY A 91 -3.59 -6.41 5.63
N TYR A 92 -4.22 -6.85 4.54
CA TYR A 92 -5.67 -6.80 4.35
C TYR A 92 -6.43 -7.50 5.49
N LEU A 93 -6.02 -8.72 5.86
CA LEU A 93 -6.65 -9.47 6.94
C LEU A 93 -6.46 -8.83 8.32
N ALA A 94 -5.36 -8.12 8.53
CA ALA A 94 -5.08 -7.40 9.77
C ALA A 94 -5.73 -6.01 9.82
N ALA A 95 -6.02 -5.40 8.68
CA ALA A 95 -6.57 -4.05 8.55
C ALA A 95 -8.03 -3.96 8.99
N ARG A 96 -8.43 -2.78 9.50
CA ARG A 96 -9.81 -2.49 9.96
C ARG A 96 -10.49 -1.42 9.11
N GLY A 97 -9.71 -0.67 8.31
CA GLY A 97 -10.21 0.44 7.50
C GLY A 97 -11.12 -0.02 6.36
N ARG A 98 -12.07 0.83 6.01
CA ARG A 98 -12.93 0.65 4.82
C ARG A 98 -12.20 0.99 3.51
N VAL A 99 -11.19 1.83 3.58
CA VAL A 99 -10.25 2.14 2.48
C VAL A 99 -8.89 1.58 2.83
N LEU A 100 -8.27 0.89 1.89
CA LEU A 100 -6.93 0.33 2.02
C LEU A 100 -5.97 1.12 1.13
N VAL A 101 -4.75 1.36 1.62
CA VAL A 101 -3.72 2.05 0.86
C VAL A 101 -2.47 1.18 0.82
N PHE A 102 -2.02 0.77 -0.35
CA PHE A 102 -0.70 0.17 -0.52
C PHE A 102 0.36 1.26 -0.58
N TYR A 103 1.33 1.21 0.34
CA TYR A 103 2.39 2.19 0.45
C TYR A 103 3.73 1.54 0.82
N PRO A 104 4.83 1.79 0.07
CA PRO A 104 6.15 1.25 0.40
C PRO A 104 6.81 2.02 1.56
N ALA A 105 7.66 1.32 2.33
CA ALA A 105 8.38 1.91 3.47
C ALA A 105 9.59 2.78 3.09
N ASP A 106 10.06 2.71 1.83
CA ASP A 106 11.34 3.25 1.37
C ASP A 106 11.39 4.77 1.15
N LEU A 107 10.29 5.47 1.48
CA LEU A 107 10.13 6.92 1.36
C LEU A 107 10.31 7.49 -0.07
N GLN A 108 10.27 6.63 -1.09
CA GLN A 108 10.14 7.10 -2.47
C GLN A 108 8.81 7.81 -2.72
N TYR A 109 7.81 7.55 -1.88
CA TYR A 109 6.56 8.30 -1.77
C TYR A 109 6.40 8.79 -0.35
N LYS A 110 6.01 10.04 -0.18
CA LYS A 110 5.87 10.64 1.16
C LYS A 110 4.49 10.38 1.74
N PRO A 111 4.35 10.01 3.02
CA PRO A 111 3.07 9.77 3.68
C PRO A 111 2.07 10.92 3.58
N GLU A 112 2.50 12.16 3.37
CA GLU A 112 1.63 13.33 3.14
C GLU A 112 0.71 13.19 1.91
N ASP A 113 1.14 12.42 0.89
CA ASP A 113 0.33 12.18 -0.31
C ASP A 113 -0.82 11.17 -0.10
N ILE A 114 -0.83 10.45 1.03
CA ILE A 114 -1.88 9.46 1.34
C ILE A 114 -3.26 10.11 1.37
N SER A 115 -3.38 11.29 1.97
CA SER A 115 -4.65 12.03 2.03
C SER A 115 -5.22 12.33 0.64
N ARG A 116 -4.36 12.65 -0.33
CA ARG A 116 -4.77 12.93 -1.73
C ARG A 116 -5.24 11.67 -2.46
N LEU A 117 -4.63 10.51 -2.14
CA LEU A 117 -5.03 9.22 -2.72
C LEU A 117 -6.40 8.77 -2.19
N VAL A 118 -6.69 9.01 -0.92
CA VAL A 118 -7.93 8.51 -0.31
C VAL A 118 -9.12 9.46 -0.48
N ALA A 119 -8.89 10.75 -0.68
CA ALA A 119 -9.95 11.75 -0.75
C ALA A 119 -11.04 11.43 -1.79
N PRO A 120 -10.74 11.07 -3.05
CA PRO A 120 -11.80 10.76 -4.02
C PRO A 120 -12.61 9.52 -3.64
N ILE A 121 -11.98 8.53 -2.96
CA ILE A 121 -12.68 7.32 -2.51
C ILE A 121 -13.62 7.64 -1.36
N LEU A 122 -13.15 8.45 -0.40
CA LEU A 122 -13.97 8.87 0.74
C LEU A 122 -15.14 9.76 0.33
N ALA A 123 -14.98 10.53 -0.76
CA ALA A 123 -16.04 11.33 -1.37
C ALA A 123 -17.03 10.50 -2.23
N GLY A 124 -16.73 9.22 -2.50
CA GLY A 124 -17.54 8.36 -3.37
C GLY A 124 -17.39 8.65 -4.87
N GLU A 125 -16.34 9.38 -5.27
CA GLU A 125 -16.05 9.75 -6.65
C GLU A 125 -15.32 8.64 -7.42
N SER A 126 -14.63 7.74 -6.69
CA SER A 126 -13.87 6.62 -7.28
C SER A 126 -13.81 5.45 -6.30
N ASP A 127 -13.70 4.22 -6.81
CA ASP A 127 -13.51 3.02 -5.99
C ASP A 127 -12.03 2.70 -5.77
N MET A 128 -11.16 3.12 -6.71
CA MET A 128 -9.72 2.98 -6.65
C MET A 128 -9.03 4.22 -7.20
N VAL A 129 -7.99 4.67 -6.51
CA VAL A 129 -7.09 5.75 -6.96
C VAL A 129 -5.68 5.22 -7.02
N THR A 130 -5.03 5.34 -8.17
CA THR A 130 -3.62 5.00 -8.35
C THR A 130 -2.78 6.26 -8.55
N GLY A 131 -1.57 6.26 -7.98
CA GLY A 131 -0.61 7.31 -8.27
C GLY A 131 0.07 7.06 -9.62
N TYR A 132 0.29 8.08 -10.44
CA TYR A 132 1.27 7.98 -11.50
C TYR A 132 2.50 8.83 -11.19
N LYS A 133 3.68 8.23 -11.42
CA LYS A 133 4.97 8.82 -11.08
C LYS A 133 5.23 10.08 -11.87
N GLN A 134 5.57 11.17 -11.17
CA GLN A 134 6.10 12.38 -11.78
C GLN A 134 7.60 12.47 -11.53
N GLY A 135 8.36 12.86 -12.56
CA GLY A 135 9.81 13.05 -12.49
C GLY A 135 10.61 12.10 -13.38
N VAL A 136 11.93 12.28 -13.38
CA VAL A 136 12.88 11.43 -14.13
C VAL A 136 13.38 10.34 -13.19
N TYR A 137 13.21 9.07 -13.57
CA TYR A 137 13.68 7.91 -12.80
C TYR A 137 14.35 6.87 -13.69
N GLU A 138 15.33 6.15 -13.14
CA GLU A 138 16.23 5.27 -13.87
C GLU A 138 15.57 4.20 -14.77
N LYS A 139 14.35 3.76 -14.42
CA LYS A 139 13.61 2.72 -15.15
C LYS A 139 12.43 3.25 -15.98
N ALA A 140 12.41 4.54 -16.31
CA ALA A 140 11.30 5.18 -17.01
C ALA A 140 11.00 4.51 -18.37
N PHE A 141 12.01 4.09 -19.10
CA PHE A 141 11.84 3.46 -20.43
C PHE A 141 11.17 2.07 -20.33
N VAL A 142 11.64 1.21 -19.42
CA VAL A 142 11.06 -0.12 -19.18
C VAL A 142 9.62 -0.01 -18.69
N SER A 143 9.36 0.93 -17.79
CA SER A 143 8.01 1.22 -17.28
C SER A 143 7.07 1.69 -18.39
N LYS A 144 7.55 2.54 -19.33
CA LYS A 144 6.76 3.00 -20.49
C LYS A 144 6.34 1.85 -21.41
N ILE A 145 7.25 0.93 -21.72
CA ILE A 145 6.95 -0.23 -22.58
C ILE A 145 5.91 -1.13 -21.91
N TYR A 146 6.14 -1.49 -20.64
CA TYR A 146 5.23 -2.35 -19.88
C TYR A 146 3.82 -1.72 -19.74
N ASN A 147 3.75 -0.47 -19.34
CA ASN A 147 2.48 0.25 -19.18
C ASN A 147 1.78 0.50 -20.54
N GLY A 148 2.54 0.72 -21.61
CA GLY A 148 2.01 0.87 -22.97
C GLY A 148 1.36 -0.42 -23.49
N LEU A 149 2.05 -1.56 -23.31
CA LEU A 149 1.53 -2.87 -23.69
C LEU A 149 0.29 -3.25 -22.87
N SER A 150 0.33 -3.04 -21.55
CA SER A 150 -0.80 -3.32 -20.65
C SER A 150 -2.03 -2.48 -20.99
N ARG A 151 -1.86 -1.19 -21.31
CA ARG A 151 -2.98 -0.33 -21.75
C ARG A 151 -3.61 -0.81 -23.06
N SER A 152 -2.77 -1.23 -24.03
CA SER A 152 -3.26 -1.72 -25.31
C SER A 152 -3.99 -3.07 -25.20
N LEU A 153 -3.57 -3.92 -24.27
CA LEU A 153 -4.17 -5.25 -24.08
C LEU A 153 -5.45 -5.23 -23.22
N PHE A 154 -5.53 -4.31 -22.26
CA PHE A 154 -6.61 -4.32 -21.25
C PHE A 154 -7.50 -3.07 -21.31
N GLU A 155 -7.28 -2.16 -22.28
CA GLU A 155 -8.03 -0.90 -22.47
C GLU A 155 -8.19 -0.05 -21.21
N ILE A 156 -7.19 -0.10 -20.29
CA ILE A 156 -7.26 0.55 -18.98
C ILE A 156 -6.82 2.00 -19.10
N PRO A 157 -7.56 2.98 -18.53
CA PRO A 157 -7.24 4.40 -18.64
C PRO A 157 -6.14 4.85 -17.66
N VAL A 158 -5.22 3.96 -17.23
CA VAL A 158 -4.17 4.29 -16.27
C VAL A 158 -2.77 4.24 -16.88
N ARG A 159 -1.88 5.12 -16.41
CA ARG A 159 -0.51 5.31 -16.92
C ARG A 159 0.52 4.46 -16.18
N ASP A 160 0.28 4.14 -14.89
CA ASP A 160 1.22 3.40 -14.05
C ASP A 160 0.53 2.33 -13.20
N LEU A 161 0.75 1.07 -13.58
CA LEU A 161 0.20 -0.08 -12.87
C LEU A 161 0.95 -0.43 -11.58
N ASN A 162 2.19 0.06 -11.41
CA ASN A 162 3.11 -0.33 -10.35
C ASN A 162 3.38 0.77 -9.33
N SER A 163 2.47 1.73 -9.16
CA SER A 163 2.59 2.81 -8.20
C SER A 163 1.81 2.53 -6.91
N VAL A 164 1.88 3.47 -5.97
CA VAL A 164 1.01 3.50 -4.79
C VAL A 164 -0.45 3.57 -5.19
N LYS A 165 -1.31 2.97 -4.40
CA LYS A 165 -2.75 2.96 -4.71
C LYS A 165 -3.59 2.89 -3.45
N ALA A 166 -4.71 3.60 -3.47
CA ALA A 166 -5.77 3.49 -2.49
C ALA A 166 -7.00 2.82 -3.14
N TYR A 167 -7.73 2.03 -2.38
CA TYR A 167 -8.87 1.29 -2.92
C TYR A 167 -9.85 0.90 -1.83
N ARG A 168 -11.12 0.74 -2.20
CA ARG A 168 -12.15 0.21 -1.30
C ARG A 168 -11.82 -1.22 -0.91
N ARG A 169 -12.12 -1.58 0.33
CA ARG A 169 -11.84 -2.93 0.87
C ARG A 169 -12.46 -4.04 0.03
N GLU A 170 -13.64 -3.80 -0.53
CA GLU A 170 -14.40 -4.76 -1.34
C GLU A 170 -13.64 -5.23 -2.59
N ILE A 171 -12.73 -4.42 -3.12
CA ILE A 171 -11.88 -4.81 -4.25
C ILE A 171 -10.99 -6.01 -3.89
N MET A 172 -10.50 -6.08 -2.64
CA MET A 172 -9.69 -7.23 -2.19
C MET A 172 -10.45 -8.56 -2.19
N GLU A 173 -11.78 -8.51 -2.05
CA GLU A 173 -12.64 -9.70 -2.03
C GLU A 173 -12.79 -10.31 -3.43
N GLN A 174 -12.60 -9.49 -4.47
CA GLN A 174 -12.68 -9.91 -5.88
C GLN A 174 -11.34 -10.41 -6.42
N LEU A 175 -10.24 -10.20 -5.68
CA LEU A 175 -8.91 -10.55 -6.18
C LEU A 175 -8.62 -12.05 -6.05
N PRO A 176 -8.06 -12.68 -7.09
CA PRO A 176 -7.73 -14.09 -7.06
C PRO A 176 -6.56 -14.36 -6.08
N VAL A 177 -6.63 -15.50 -5.39
CA VAL A 177 -5.55 -15.97 -4.51
C VAL A 177 -4.47 -16.64 -5.36
N ARG A 178 -3.62 -15.85 -6.01
CA ARG A 178 -2.50 -16.32 -6.83
C ARG A 178 -1.27 -15.45 -6.63
N PRO A 179 -0.06 -15.97 -6.93
CA PRO A 179 1.15 -15.14 -6.91
C PRO A 179 1.00 -13.92 -7.82
N ASP A 180 1.63 -12.81 -7.41
CA ASP A 180 1.71 -11.55 -8.19
C ASP A 180 0.36 -10.85 -8.52
N TRP A 181 -0.76 -11.24 -7.92
CA TRP A 181 -2.09 -10.62 -8.13
C TRP A 181 -2.07 -9.09 -7.94
N HIS A 182 -1.19 -8.57 -7.09
CA HIS A 182 -1.07 -7.14 -6.81
C HIS A 182 -0.70 -6.29 -8.04
N ARG A 183 -0.09 -6.90 -9.06
CA ARG A 183 0.25 -6.24 -10.33
C ARG A 183 -0.96 -6.04 -11.23
N TYR A 184 -1.95 -6.91 -11.10
CA TYR A 184 -3.16 -6.92 -11.91
C TYR A 184 -4.36 -6.33 -11.18
N MET A 185 -4.17 -5.84 -9.96
CA MET A 185 -5.26 -5.31 -9.13
C MET A 185 -6.10 -4.26 -9.86
N ILE A 186 -5.46 -3.36 -10.61
CA ILE A 186 -6.14 -2.29 -11.35
C ILE A 186 -7.00 -2.89 -12.48
N VAL A 187 -6.44 -3.85 -13.23
CA VAL A 187 -7.14 -4.54 -14.32
C VAL A 187 -8.37 -5.25 -13.77
N ILE A 188 -8.16 -6.05 -12.73
CA ILE A 188 -9.22 -6.86 -12.12
C ILE A 188 -10.31 -5.96 -11.54
N ALA A 189 -9.95 -4.87 -10.87
CA ALA A 189 -10.94 -3.91 -10.36
C ALA A 189 -11.79 -3.32 -11.50
N ALA A 190 -11.17 -2.86 -12.60
CA ALA A 190 -11.87 -2.33 -13.75
C ALA A 190 -12.80 -3.38 -14.41
N GLU A 191 -12.34 -4.61 -14.60
CA GLU A 191 -13.12 -5.73 -15.14
C GLU A 191 -14.35 -6.06 -14.28
N HIS A 192 -14.26 -5.87 -12.95
CA HIS A 192 -15.39 -6.04 -12.03
C HIS A 192 -16.29 -4.79 -11.91
N GLY A 193 -16.05 -3.78 -12.75
CA GLY A 193 -16.90 -2.58 -12.82
C GLY A 193 -16.57 -1.51 -11.78
N PHE A 194 -15.45 -1.62 -11.04
CA PHE A 194 -15.01 -0.57 -10.14
C PHE A 194 -14.42 0.61 -10.92
N THR A 195 -14.75 1.81 -10.48
CA THR A 195 -14.18 3.04 -11.06
C THR A 195 -12.73 3.24 -10.61
N VAL A 196 -11.84 3.46 -11.58
CA VAL A 196 -10.40 3.66 -11.31
C VAL A 196 -9.98 5.03 -11.85
N THR A 197 -9.36 5.83 -10.99
CA THR A 197 -8.81 7.15 -11.34
C THR A 197 -7.33 7.25 -11.03
N GLU A 198 -6.64 8.21 -11.63
CA GLU A 198 -5.22 8.46 -11.39
C GLU A 198 -4.98 9.87 -10.87
N ILE A 199 -4.03 9.98 -9.95
CA ILE A 199 -3.49 11.28 -9.52
C ILE A 199 -1.97 11.34 -9.69
N PRO A 200 -1.39 12.52 -9.96
CA PRO A 200 0.06 12.67 -9.99
C PRO A 200 0.65 12.55 -8.58
N VAL A 201 1.69 11.71 -8.43
CA VAL A 201 2.42 11.56 -7.17
C VAL A 201 3.91 11.77 -7.42
N PRO A 202 4.56 12.70 -6.69
CA PRO A 202 5.99 12.88 -6.79
C PRO A 202 6.75 11.61 -6.41
N LEU A 203 7.81 11.30 -7.17
CA LEU A 203 8.73 10.21 -6.85
C LEU A 203 10.04 10.83 -6.36
N TYR A 204 10.42 10.46 -5.14
CA TYR A 204 11.66 10.90 -4.51
C TYR A 204 12.76 9.83 -4.59
N PRO A 205 14.04 10.21 -4.47
CA PRO A 205 15.10 9.24 -4.26
C PRO A 205 14.81 8.39 -3.01
N ARG A 206 15.20 7.11 -3.05
CA ARG A 206 15.08 6.22 -1.90
C ARG A 206 15.89 6.78 -0.74
N ASN A 207 15.35 6.76 0.48
CA ASN A 207 16.02 7.29 1.66
C ASN A 207 17.21 6.39 2.08
N ALA A 208 16.99 5.07 2.15
CA ALA A 208 18.02 4.09 2.49
C ALA A 208 17.75 2.73 1.83
N GLY A 209 18.77 1.86 1.84
CA GLY A 209 18.66 0.50 1.32
C GLY A 209 18.83 0.36 -0.19
N VAL A 210 18.82 -0.89 -0.68
CA VAL A 210 18.99 -1.26 -2.09
C VAL A 210 17.68 -1.80 -2.65
N SER A 211 17.38 -1.48 -3.93
CA SER A 211 16.18 -2.00 -4.59
C SER A 211 16.21 -3.54 -4.64
N LYS A 212 15.24 -4.17 -3.99
CA LYS A 212 15.06 -5.65 -3.99
C LYS A 212 14.41 -6.16 -5.28
N PHE A 213 14.00 -5.25 -6.17
CA PHE A 213 13.48 -5.57 -7.50
C PHE A 213 14.60 -5.54 -8.55
N GLY A 214 15.32 -6.66 -8.69
CA GLY A 214 16.35 -6.84 -9.72
C GLY A 214 15.77 -7.03 -11.12
N ILE A 215 16.60 -6.76 -12.15
CA ILE A 215 16.28 -6.92 -13.59
C ILE A 215 15.89 -8.39 -13.93
N GLY A 216 16.36 -9.39 -13.17
CA GLY A 216 16.08 -10.81 -13.40
C GLY A 216 14.62 -11.25 -13.19
N ARG A 217 13.72 -10.36 -12.72
CA ARG A 217 12.28 -10.66 -12.55
C ARG A 217 11.40 -10.17 -13.70
N ILE A 218 11.97 -9.51 -14.71
CA ILE A 218 11.22 -9.03 -15.88
C ILE A 218 10.52 -10.18 -16.65
N PRO A 219 11.14 -11.37 -16.86
CA PRO A 219 10.49 -12.45 -17.60
C PRO A 219 9.27 -13.06 -16.88
N ILE A 220 9.22 -13.02 -15.55
CA ILE A 220 8.15 -13.65 -14.74
C ILE A 220 6.82 -12.86 -14.80
N GLY A 221 6.86 -11.61 -15.21
CA GLY A 221 5.69 -10.75 -15.32
C GLY A 221 5.04 -10.73 -16.71
N VAL A 222 5.54 -11.50 -17.67
CA VAL A 222 5.05 -11.54 -19.06
C VAL A 222 4.43 -12.91 -19.41
N LEU A 223 4.59 -13.90 -18.54
CA LEU A 223 3.98 -15.23 -18.62
C LEU A 223 2.84 -15.35 -17.57
#